data_99724cea746ebe0424b458bfca7085aa
#
_entry.id   99724cea746ebe0424b458bfca7085aa
#
_cell.length_a   1.000
_cell.length_b   1.000
_cell.length_c   1.000
_cell.angle_alpha   90.00
_cell.angle_beta   90.00
_cell.angle_gamma   90.00
#
_symmetry.space_group_name_H-M   'P 1'
#
loop_
_entity.id
_entity.type
_entity.pdbx_description
1 polymer ?
#
loop_
_entity_poly.entity_id
_entity_poly.type
_entity_poly.pdbx_seq_one_letter_code
_entity_poly.pdbx_strand_id
1 'polypeptide(L)'
;GRQITSIGQTNVLGGKSYSVSGKILIGRDPASCQIVFPAKTPGISGKHCAVQELAQGVVVTDLGSSYGTYLENGTKMEANKPYTILTGEAFFLASKDNGFRVK
;
A
#
# COMPACT_ATOMS: atom_id res chain seq x y z
N GLY A 1 -6.35 -12.83 -10.16
CA GLY A 1 -6.40 -11.61 -9.39
C GLY A 1 -5.24 -10.68 -9.69
N ARG A 2 -5.35 -9.47 -9.20
CA ARG A 2 -4.31 -8.47 -9.32
C ARG A 2 -3.20 -8.75 -8.31
N GLN A 3 -1.95 -8.42 -8.66
CA GLN A 3 -0.83 -8.52 -7.74
C GLN A 3 -0.18 -7.15 -7.53
N ILE A 4 0.37 -6.95 -6.34
CA ILE A 4 1.24 -5.82 -6.02
C ILE A 4 2.56 -6.36 -5.46
N THR A 5 3.66 -5.75 -5.86
CA THR A 5 5.00 -6.20 -5.46
C THR A 5 5.66 -5.12 -4.63
N SER A 6 6.18 -5.46 -3.45
CA SER A 6 6.88 -4.49 -2.62
C SER A 6 8.14 -4.00 -3.33
N ILE A 7 8.35 -2.68 -3.30
CA ILE A 7 9.50 -2.02 -3.90
C ILE A 7 10.13 -1.05 -2.89
N GLY A 8 11.39 -0.73 -3.14
CA GLY A 8 12.17 0.14 -2.26
C GLY A 8 13.41 -0.58 -1.80
N GLN A 9 14.54 0.10 -1.87
CA GLN A 9 15.84 -0.51 -1.58
C GLN A 9 15.94 -1.07 -0.18
N THR A 10 15.25 -0.42 0.78
CA THR A 10 15.23 -0.82 2.18
C THR A 10 13.87 -1.32 2.64
N ASN A 11 13.02 -1.74 1.70
CA ASN A 11 11.69 -2.23 2.03
C ASN A 11 11.81 -3.51 2.86
N VAL A 12 11.24 -3.49 4.07
CA VAL A 12 11.32 -4.63 4.99
C VAL A 12 10.58 -5.87 4.46
N LEU A 13 9.69 -5.69 3.47
CA LEU A 13 8.98 -6.80 2.84
C LEU A 13 9.79 -7.47 1.73
N GLY A 14 10.91 -6.87 1.30
CA GLY A 14 11.93 -7.53 0.50
C GLY A 14 11.54 -7.94 -0.92
N GLY A 15 10.77 -7.13 -1.65
CA GLY A 15 10.44 -7.42 -3.04
C GLY A 15 9.39 -8.53 -3.23
N LYS A 16 8.63 -8.82 -2.21
CA LYS A 16 7.61 -9.86 -2.21
C LYS A 16 6.38 -9.41 -2.97
N SER A 17 5.73 -10.35 -3.68
CA SER A 17 4.47 -10.10 -4.38
C SER A 17 3.29 -10.61 -3.57
N TYR A 18 2.19 -9.86 -3.60
CA TYR A 18 0.98 -10.17 -2.85
C TYR A 18 -0.22 -10.13 -3.79
N SER A 19 -1.16 -11.05 -3.59
CA SER A 19 -2.43 -11.05 -4.33
C SER A 19 -3.39 -10.04 -3.71
N VAL A 20 -4.09 -9.31 -4.58
CA VAL A 20 -5.18 -8.42 -4.18
C VAL A 20 -6.46 -9.00 -4.77
N SER A 21 -7.22 -9.73 -3.97
CA SER A 21 -8.54 -10.23 -4.34
C SER A 21 -9.58 -9.43 -3.59
N GLY A 22 -10.49 -8.79 -4.32
CA GLY A 22 -11.46 -7.89 -3.70
C GLY A 22 -10.75 -6.72 -3.02
N LYS A 23 -10.97 -6.57 -1.73
CA LYS A 23 -10.39 -5.48 -0.93
C LYS A 23 -9.52 -6.05 0.18
N ILE A 24 -8.29 -5.55 0.30
CA ILE A 24 -7.37 -5.93 1.37
C ILE A 24 -6.92 -4.69 2.14
N LEU A 25 -6.39 -4.89 3.34
CA LEU A 25 -5.78 -3.83 4.15
C LEU A 25 -4.28 -4.07 4.26
N ILE A 26 -3.53 -2.97 4.31
CA ILE A 26 -2.08 -2.97 4.54
C ILE A 26 -1.80 -2.18 5.81
N GLY A 27 -0.97 -2.73 6.69
CA GLY A 27 -0.61 -2.05 7.93
C GLY A 27 0.19 -2.96 8.85
N ARG A 28 0.25 -2.58 10.13
CA ARG A 28 0.99 -3.35 11.14
C ARG A 28 0.11 -4.28 11.97
N ASP A 29 -1.22 -4.15 11.86
CA ASP A 29 -2.15 -4.93 12.67
C ASP A 29 -2.42 -6.28 11.99
N PRO A 30 -1.87 -7.40 12.50
CA PRO A 30 -2.06 -8.71 11.86
C PRO A 30 -3.50 -9.21 11.96
N ALA A 31 -4.29 -8.71 12.90
CA ALA A 31 -5.69 -9.10 13.03
C ALA A 31 -6.57 -8.51 11.93
N SER A 32 -6.16 -7.38 11.34
CA SER A 32 -6.97 -6.64 10.37
C SER A 32 -6.40 -6.65 8.96
N CYS A 33 -5.09 -6.81 8.81
CA CYS A 33 -4.41 -6.61 7.53
C CYS A 33 -4.05 -7.91 6.86
N GLN A 34 -4.12 -7.93 5.52
CA GLN A 34 -3.69 -9.06 4.68
C GLN A 34 -2.23 -8.91 4.29
N ILE A 35 -1.73 -7.67 4.17
CA ILE A 35 -0.30 -7.40 4.05
C ILE A 35 0.13 -6.74 5.35
N VAL A 36 0.99 -7.44 6.09
CA VAL A 36 1.36 -7.04 7.45
C VAL A 36 2.82 -6.65 7.50
N PHE A 37 3.08 -5.38 7.84
CA PHE A 37 4.43 -4.92 8.12
C PHE A 37 4.84 -5.34 9.54
N PRO A 38 6.15 -5.57 9.79
CA PRO A 38 6.62 -5.83 11.15
C PRO A 38 6.16 -4.76 12.13
N ALA A 39 5.88 -5.17 13.37
CA ALA A 39 5.25 -4.30 14.36
C ALA A 39 6.00 -2.99 14.63
N LYS A 40 7.32 -2.97 14.43
CA LYS A 40 8.15 -1.80 14.70
C LYS A 40 8.55 -1.02 13.46
N THR A 41 7.91 -1.26 12.31
CA THR A 41 8.23 -0.52 11.08
C THR A 41 7.85 0.96 11.25
N PRO A 42 8.84 1.88 11.14
CA PRO A 42 8.54 3.31 11.32
C PRO A 42 7.55 3.82 10.27
N GLY A 43 6.63 4.66 10.70
CA GLY A 43 5.71 5.36 9.81
C GLY A 43 4.50 4.56 9.35
N ILE A 44 4.46 3.26 9.57
CA ILE A 44 3.32 2.42 9.16
C ILE A 44 2.29 2.38 10.28
N SER A 45 1.06 2.78 9.97
CA SER A 45 -0.07 2.71 10.91
C SER A 45 -0.61 1.28 11.01
N GLY A 46 -1.34 0.99 12.08
CA GLY A 46 -1.94 -0.33 12.27
C GLY A 46 -2.81 -0.74 11.08
N LYS A 47 -3.72 0.16 10.66
CA LYS A 47 -4.50 0.03 9.42
C LYS A 47 -4.14 1.23 8.55
N HIS A 48 -3.16 1.07 7.67
CA HIS A 48 -2.57 2.20 6.95
C HIS A 48 -3.38 2.59 5.72
N CYS A 49 -3.67 1.63 4.86
CA CYS A 49 -4.46 1.88 3.67
C CYS A 49 -5.22 0.63 3.25
N ALA A 50 -6.25 0.85 2.42
CA ALA A 50 -7.02 -0.22 1.78
C ALA A 50 -6.67 -0.26 0.30
N VAL A 51 -6.63 -1.46 -0.26
CA VAL A 51 -6.35 -1.67 -1.68
C VAL A 51 -7.45 -2.56 -2.23
N GLN A 52 -8.13 -2.09 -3.29
CA GLN A 52 -9.20 -2.84 -3.91
C GLN A 52 -8.86 -3.16 -5.35
N GLU A 53 -9.14 -4.39 -5.77
CA GLU A 53 -8.87 -4.87 -7.11
C GLU A 53 -9.74 -4.16 -8.15
N LEU A 54 -9.12 -3.79 -9.28
CA LEU A 54 -9.80 -3.30 -10.49
C LEU A 54 -9.29 -4.07 -11.69
N ALA A 55 -10.04 -3.98 -12.81
CA ALA A 55 -9.63 -4.63 -14.06
C ALA A 55 -8.26 -4.12 -14.54
N GLN A 56 -7.98 -2.83 -14.40
CA GLN A 56 -6.76 -2.20 -14.94
C GLN A 56 -5.75 -1.76 -13.86
N GLY A 57 -5.97 -2.14 -12.61
CA GLY A 57 -5.09 -1.72 -11.52
C GLY A 57 -5.71 -1.96 -10.17
N VAL A 58 -5.54 -1.01 -9.27
CA VAL A 58 -6.14 -1.06 -7.94
C VAL A 58 -6.66 0.33 -7.55
N VAL A 59 -7.57 0.36 -6.59
CA VAL A 59 -7.95 1.59 -5.89
C VAL A 59 -7.32 1.57 -4.52
N VAL A 60 -6.59 2.62 -4.19
CA VAL A 60 -5.93 2.76 -2.88
C VAL A 60 -6.60 3.89 -2.12
N THR A 61 -6.89 3.63 -0.85
CA THR A 61 -7.49 4.62 0.06
C THR A 61 -6.68 4.67 1.34
N ASP A 62 -6.14 5.83 1.68
CA ASP A 62 -5.46 6.02 2.96
C ASP A 62 -6.50 6.04 4.08
N LEU A 63 -6.29 5.28 5.14
CA LEU A 63 -7.26 5.13 6.23
C LEU A 63 -6.99 6.09 7.39
N GLY A 64 -6.49 7.29 7.08
CA GLY A 64 -6.14 8.27 8.11
C GLY A 64 -4.81 7.96 8.79
N SER A 65 -3.85 7.43 8.03
CA SER A 65 -2.55 7.07 8.57
C SER A 65 -1.79 8.30 9.07
N SER A 66 -0.87 8.08 10.03
CA SER A 66 -0.12 9.19 10.65
C SER A 66 0.81 9.89 9.66
N TYR A 67 1.45 9.15 8.76
CA TYR A 67 2.43 9.70 7.82
C TYR A 67 1.98 9.70 6.38
N GLY A 68 0.79 9.18 6.10
CA GLY A 68 0.16 9.27 4.79
C GLY A 68 0.54 8.16 3.82
N THR A 69 -0.16 8.17 2.69
CA THR A 69 0.07 7.31 1.54
C THR A 69 0.28 8.23 0.34
N TYR A 70 1.22 7.87 -0.54
CA TYR A 70 1.69 8.77 -1.60
C TYR A 70 1.59 8.12 -2.97
N LEU A 71 1.23 8.92 -3.97
CA LEU A 71 1.32 8.53 -5.37
C LEU A 71 2.78 8.46 -5.81
N GLU A 72 3.04 7.79 -6.91
CA GLU A 72 4.41 7.62 -7.43
C GLU A 72 5.08 8.97 -7.73
N ASN A 73 4.30 9.98 -8.11
CA ASN A 73 4.83 11.32 -8.37
C ASN A 73 5.12 12.13 -7.08
N GLY A 74 4.90 11.53 -5.91
CA GLY A 74 5.16 12.18 -4.62
C GLY A 74 3.98 12.92 -4.02
N THR A 75 2.85 12.99 -4.72
CA THR A 75 1.65 13.64 -4.19
C THR A 75 1.08 12.83 -3.02
N LYS A 76 0.84 13.49 -1.89
CA LYS A 76 0.21 12.86 -0.74
C LYS A 76 -1.29 12.70 -1.00
N MET A 77 -1.79 11.48 -0.81
CA MET A 77 -3.21 11.19 -0.94
C MET A 77 -3.98 11.82 0.22
N GLU A 78 -5.18 12.31 -0.08
CA GLU A 78 -6.09 12.74 0.98
C GLU A 78 -6.65 11.50 1.68
N ALA A 79 -6.78 11.58 3.00
CA ALA A 79 -7.33 10.46 3.78
C ALA A 79 -8.77 10.17 3.38
N ASN A 80 -9.09 8.88 3.33
CA ASN A 80 -10.43 8.38 3.05
C ASN A 80 -10.99 8.77 1.67
N LYS A 81 -10.09 9.09 0.73
CA LYS A 81 -10.43 9.37 -0.66
C LYS A 81 -9.81 8.30 -1.55
N PRO A 82 -10.57 7.67 -2.45
CA PRO A 82 -10.05 6.64 -3.33
C PRO A 82 -9.19 7.22 -4.46
N TYR A 83 -8.06 6.56 -4.75
CA TYR A 83 -7.17 6.92 -5.86
C TYR A 83 -6.93 5.68 -6.70
N THR A 84 -7.09 5.81 -8.03
CA THR A 84 -6.81 4.69 -8.95
C THR A 84 -5.32 4.66 -9.27
N ILE A 85 -4.70 3.48 -9.07
CA ILE A 85 -3.30 3.22 -9.41
C ILE A 85 -3.32 2.15 -10.50
N LEU A 86 -2.84 2.51 -11.69
CA LEU A 86 -2.89 1.61 -12.83
C LEU A 86 -1.72 0.61 -12.80
N THR A 87 -1.88 -0.49 -13.54
CA THR A 87 -0.80 -1.46 -13.73
C THR A 87 0.47 -0.75 -14.19
N GLY A 88 1.58 -1.05 -13.52
CA GLY A 88 2.88 -0.41 -13.79
C GLY A 88 3.17 0.79 -12.92
N GLU A 89 2.16 1.40 -12.32
CA GLU A 89 2.34 2.51 -11.37
C GLU A 89 2.59 2.00 -9.96
N ALA A 90 3.07 2.87 -9.09
CA ALA A 90 3.39 2.53 -7.70
C ALA A 90 2.75 3.50 -6.73
N PHE A 91 2.65 3.08 -5.48
CA PHE A 91 2.27 3.94 -4.37
C PHE A 91 3.15 3.61 -3.16
N PHE A 92 3.20 4.52 -2.19
CA PHE A 92 4.13 4.42 -1.07
C PHE A 92 3.42 4.72 0.24
N LEU A 93 3.73 3.93 1.27
CA LEU A 93 3.22 4.13 2.63
C LEU A 93 4.28 4.84 3.45
N ALA A 94 3.99 6.06 3.91
CA ALA A 94 4.85 6.88 4.77
C ALA A 94 6.12 7.41 4.08
N SER A 95 6.86 6.56 3.37
CA SER A 95 8.10 6.95 2.70
C SER A 95 8.36 6.06 1.48
N LYS A 96 9.36 6.43 0.69
CA LYS A 96 9.77 5.67 -0.49
C LYS A 96 10.31 4.28 -0.16
N ASP A 97 10.61 4.01 1.12
CA ASP A 97 11.08 2.69 1.56
C ASP A 97 9.96 1.66 1.58
N ASN A 98 8.70 2.09 1.59
CA ASN A 98 7.55 1.21 1.78
C ASN A 98 6.62 1.27 0.57
N GLY A 99 7.16 0.99 -0.60
CA GLY A 99 6.40 1.08 -1.84
C GLY A 99 5.82 -0.24 -2.31
N PHE A 100 4.83 -0.12 -3.20
CA PHE A 100 4.25 -1.24 -3.93
C PHE A 100 4.04 -0.84 -5.38
N ARG A 101 4.43 -1.73 -6.29
CA ARG A 101 4.16 -1.55 -7.72
C ARG A 101 3.03 -2.47 -8.12
N VAL A 102 2.08 -1.93 -8.87
CA VAL A 102 0.91 -2.68 -9.35
C VAL A 102 1.31 -3.48 -10.60
N LYS A 103 1.02 -4.77 -10.56
CA LYS A 103 1.35 -5.70 -11.65
C LYS A 103 0.11 -6.11 -12.44
#